data_85ce3eda853705c1ef22b4348565d25e
#
_entry.id   85ce3eda853705c1ef22b4348565d25e
#
_cell.length_a   1.000
_cell.length_b   1.000
_cell.length_c   1.000
_cell.angle_alpha   90.00
_cell.angle_beta   90.00
_cell.angle_gamma   90.00
#
_symmetry.space_group_name_H-M   'P 1'
#
loop_
_entity.id
_entity.type
_entity.pdbx_description
1 polymer ?
#
loop_
_entity_poly.entity_id
_entity_poly.type
_entity_poly.pdbx_seq_one_letter_code
_entity_poly.pdbx_strand_id
1 'polypeptide(L)'
;MTKVPTEGASSLSRRAFIKAGVALSIAAAGASAARAGDTDHPSVAFMRKVGKDLLEAHRQGTVASFLNVILRYADVPEIALYSLGQYKGNLGAAQRARYFHGVAVFMSRYFADQSREYPVAKYEVGEATTDGNDVLVSSRIYLMSGQSYNVTWRLVWRNKSYKVADAKVLGFSMIYMQRGIFTSYLSKRKGDLLQLMNALEG
;
A
#
# COMPACT_ATOMS: atom_id res chain seq x y z
N MET A 1 27.89 -0.25 -41.25
CA MET A 1 28.13 -0.06 -39.81
C MET A 1 26.87 0.51 -39.19
N THR A 2 26.02 -0.37 -38.72
CA THR A 2 24.68 -0.03 -38.20
C THR A 2 24.76 -0.06 -36.66
N LYS A 3 24.57 1.10 -36.07
CA LYS A 3 24.65 1.33 -34.63
C LYS A 3 23.37 0.80 -33.97
N VAL A 4 23.51 -0.24 -33.14
CA VAL A 4 22.42 -0.79 -32.31
C VAL A 4 22.17 0.15 -31.13
N PRO A 5 20.94 0.58 -30.84
CA PRO A 5 20.64 1.32 -29.62
C PRO A 5 20.63 0.37 -28.43
N THR A 6 21.40 0.66 -27.42
CA THR A 6 21.34 0.02 -26.11
C THR A 6 20.03 0.42 -25.42
N GLU A 7 19.05 -0.48 -25.41
CA GLU A 7 17.85 -0.31 -24.59
C GLU A 7 18.21 -0.39 -23.12
N GLY A 8 18.09 0.74 -22.46
CA GLY A 8 18.24 0.86 -21.02
C GLY A 8 17.24 -0.01 -20.26
N ALA A 9 17.67 -0.67 -19.22
CA ALA A 9 16.87 -1.43 -18.29
C ALA A 9 15.66 -0.57 -17.84
N SER A 10 14.46 -0.92 -18.31
CA SER A 10 13.23 -0.24 -17.91
C SER A 10 12.93 -0.60 -16.46
N SER A 11 13.38 0.27 -15.55
CA SER A 11 12.94 0.26 -14.15
C SER A 11 11.41 0.27 -14.09
N LEU A 12 10.84 -0.40 -13.10
CA LEU A 12 9.42 -0.31 -12.78
C LEU A 12 9.09 1.17 -12.58
N SER A 13 8.40 1.77 -13.56
CA SER A 13 8.20 3.21 -13.59
C SER A 13 7.33 3.65 -12.42
N ARG A 14 7.94 4.32 -11.47
CA ARG A 14 7.31 4.95 -10.32
C ARG A 14 6.24 6.00 -10.74
N ARG A 15 6.33 6.47 -11.97
CA ARG A 15 5.42 7.48 -12.55
C ARG A 15 4.01 6.94 -12.91
N ALA A 16 3.82 5.62 -12.93
CA ALA A 16 2.52 5.04 -13.25
C ALA A 16 1.47 5.24 -12.13
N PHE A 17 1.90 5.49 -10.90
CA PHE A 17 1.00 5.78 -9.77
C PHE A 17 0.42 7.20 -9.75
N ILE A 18 1.05 8.15 -10.45
CA ILE A 18 0.79 9.59 -10.25
C ILE A 18 -0.21 10.16 -11.26
N LYS A 19 -0.48 9.47 -12.37
CA LYS A 19 -1.34 10.03 -13.44
C LYS A 19 -2.84 9.73 -13.32
N ALA A 20 -3.30 9.11 -12.23
CA ALA A 20 -4.72 9.03 -11.92
C ALA A 20 -5.17 10.38 -11.36
N GLY A 21 -5.58 11.26 -12.26
CA GLY A 21 -5.80 12.67 -12.05
C GLY A 21 -6.73 12.99 -10.88
N VAL A 22 -6.29 13.91 -10.07
CA VAL A 22 -7.13 14.66 -9.13
C VAL A 22 -7.94 15.68 -9.96
N ALA A 23 -9.11 15.27 -10.42
CA ALA A 23 -10.17 16.19 -10.82
C ALA A 23 -11.02 16.46 -9.57
N LEU A 24 -10.80 17.60 -8.96
CA LEU A 24 -11.49 18.08 -7.78
C LEU A 24 -12.92 18.47 -8.15
N SER A 25 -13.92 17.68 -7.77
CA SER A 25 -15.31 18.11 -7.73
C SER A 25 -15.68 18.33 -6.27
N ILE A 26 -15.82 19.59 -5.87
CA ILE A 26 -16.36 20.01 -4.58
C ILE A 26 -17.86 19.78 -4.62
N ALA A 27 -18.34 18.74 -3.96
CA ALA A 27 -19.73 18.61 -3.58
C ALA A 27 -19.83 18.73 -2.06
N ALA A 28 -20.31 19.87 -1.60
CA ALA A 28 -20.75 20.08 -0.24
C ALA A 28 -22.04 19.29 -0.04
N ALA A 29 -22.07 18.33 0.88
CA ALA A 29 -23.32 17.79 1.38
C ALA A 29 -23.15 17.13 2.75
N GLY A 30 -23.94 17.60 3.69
CA GLY A 30 -24.54 16.81 4.73
C GLY A 30 -23.66 16.49 5.92
N ALA A 31 -23.83 17.27 6.98
CA ALA A 31 -23.50 16.87 8.34
C ALA A 31 -24.31 15.62 8.69
N SER A 32 -23.79 14.44 8.42
CA SER A 32 -24.26 13.23 9.07
C SER A 32 -23.76 13.29 10.50
N ALA A 33 -24.67 13.39 11.44
CA ALA A 33 -24.40 13.27 12.87
C ALA A 33 -23.54 12.02 13.07
N ALA A 34 -22.28 12.21 13.45
CA ALA A 34 -21.41 11.14 13.88
C ALA A 34 -22.08 10.47 15.07
N ARG A 35 -22.68 9.32 14.85
CA ARG A 35 -22.97 8.41 15.94
C ARG A 35 -21.62 8.10 16.58
N ALA A 36 -21.47 8.42 17.85
CA ALA A 36 -20.43 7.89 18.69
C ALA A 36 -20.61 6.36 18.75
N GLY A 37 -20.12 5.66 17.72
CA GLY A 37 -20.17 4.22 17.54
C GLY A 37 -18.79 3.67 17.82
N ASP A 38 -18.71 2.89 18.85
CA ASP A 38 -17.68 1.92 19.23
C ASP A 38 -16.22 2.31 18.90
N THR A 39 -15.75 3.37 19.56
CA THR A 39 -14.33 3.76 19.53
C THR A 39 -13.42 2.73 20.22
N ASP A 40 -14.01 1.72 20.84
CA ASP A 40 -13.28 0.71 21.64
C ASP A 40 -13.07 -0.62 20.90
N HIS A 41 -13.47 -0.74 19.63
CA HIS A 41 -13.20 -1.97 18.88
C HIS A 41 -11.67 -2.21 18.80
N PRO A 42 -11.19 -3.44 19.10
CA PRO A 42 -9.74 -3.72 19.16
C PRO A 42 -8.95 -3.35 17.89
N SER A 43 -9.61 -3.39 16.72
CA SER A 43 -9.02 -2.98 15.45
C SER A 43 -8.73 -1.48 15.38
N VAL A 44 -9.54 -0.65 16.06
CA VAL A 44 -9.32 0.82 16.13
C VAL A 44 -8.07 1.11 16.95
N ALA A 45 -7.92 0.45 18.11
CA ALA A 45 -6.70 0.56 18.92
C ALA A 45 -5.46 0.08 18.14
N PHE A 46 -5.58 -1.03 17.40
CA PHE A 46 -4.53 -1.50 16.51
C PHE A 46 -4.16 -0.44 15.46
N MET A 47 -5.16 0.15 14.77
CA MET A 47 -4.91 1.17 13.74
C MET A 47 -4.35 2.47 14.31
N ARG A 48 -4.70 2.87 15.54
CA ARG A 48 -4.03 4.00 16.21
C ARG A 48 -2.54 3.76 16.38
N LYS A 49 -2.15 2.54 16.76
CA LYS A 49 -0.74 2.15 16.86
C LYS A 49 -0.05 2.15 15.50
N VAL A 50 -0.68 1.54 14.49
CA VAL A 50 -0.17 1.55 13.10
C VAL A 50 0.01 2.98 12.61
N GLY A 51 -0.98 3.84 12.80
CA GLY A 51 -0.94 5.23 12.36
C GLY A 51 0.17 6.03 13.04
N LYS A 52 0.41 5.80 14.35
CA LYS A 52 1.53 6.42 15.08
C LYS A 52 2.88 6.02 14.47
N ASP A 53 3.09 4.73 14.24
CA ASP A 53 4.36 4.21 13.70
C ASP A 53 4.54 4.62 12.23
N LEU A 54 3.45 4.66 11.44
CA LEU A 54 3.48 5.20 10.07
C LEU A 54 3.83 6.68 10.04
N LEU A 55 3.27 7.49 10.94
CA LEU A 55 3.56 8.92 11.01
C LEU A 55 5.03 9.16 11.39
N GLU A 56 5.56 8.35 12.30
CA GLU A 56 6.99 8.41 12.65
C GLU A 56 7.88 8.01 11.46
N ALA A 57 7.56 6.91 10.76
CA ALA A 57 8.28 6.51 9.56
C ALA A 57 8.20 7.58 8.46
N HIS A 58 7.04 8.25 8.35
CA HIS A 58 6.83 9.35 7.42
C HIS A 58 7.74 10.56 7.71
N ARG A 59 7.90 10.92 9.00
CA ARG A 59 8.82 11.99 9.41
C ARG A 59 10.28 11.66 9.10
N GLN A 60 10.66 10.40 9.26
CA GLN A 60 12.00 9.93 8.90
C GLN A 60 12.22 9.88 7.39
N GLY A 61 11.19 9.61 6.60
CA GLY A 61 11.18 9.61 5.12
C GLY A 61 12.12 8.57 4.50
N THR A 62 12.50 7.52 5.24
CA THR A 62 13.45 6.51 4.78
C THR A 62 12.77 5.20 4.39
N VAL A 63 13.36 4.48 3.43
CA VAL A 63 12.89 3.13 3.06
C VAL A 63 12.93 2.19 4.26
N ALA A 64 13.98 2.28 5.08
CA ALA A 64 14.16 1.41 6.24
C ALA A 64 13.07 1.62 7.30
N SER A 65 12.67 2.86 7.59
CA SER A 65 11.60 3.16 8.54
C SER A 65 10.26 2.60 8.10
N PHE A 66 9.90 2.76 6.82
CA PHE A 66 8.68 2.18 6.27
C PHE A 66 8.73 0.65 6.19
N LEU A 67 9.88 0.06 5.85
CA LEU A 67 10.05 -1.40 5.82
C LEU A 67 9.76 -2.02 7.19
N ASN A 68 10.27 -1.43 8.26
CA ASN A 68 10.00 -1.88 9.62
C ASN A 68 8.50 -1.87 9.96
N VAL A 69 7.78 -0.82 9.56
CA VAL A 69 6.34 -0.70 9.78
C VAL A 69 5.58 -1.74 8.96
N ILE A 70 5.93 -1.89 7.67
CA ILE A 70 5.28 -2.83 6.76
C ILE A 70 5.46 -4.27 7.25
N LEU A 71 6.68 -4.69 7.58
CA LEU A 71 6.94 -6.05 8.08
C LEU A 71 6.23 -6.34 9.40
N ARG A 72 6.04 -5.33 10.24
CA ARG A 72 5.34 -5.47 11.53
C ARG A 72 3.83 -5.59 11.37
N TYR A 73 3.22 -4.79 10.53
CA TYR A 73 1.77 -4.59 10.52
C TYR A 73 1.05 -5.11 9.29
N ALA A 74 1.69 -5.21 8.13
CA ALA A 74 1.05 -5.70 6.91
C ALA A 74 1.02 -7.23 6.83
N ASP A 75 -0.01 -7.78 6.17
CA ASP A 75 -0.02 -9.16 5.70
C ASP A 75 0.73 -9.23 4.37
N VAL A 76 2.06 -9.12 4.44
CA VAL A 76 2.92 -9.12 3.24
C VAL A 76 2.70 -10.36 2.38
N PRO A 77 2.56 -11.59 2.92
CA PRO A 77 2.27 -12.77 2.11
C PRO A 77 0.96 -12.65 1.31
N GLU A 78 -0.13 -12.19 1.93
CA GLU A 78 -1.41 -12.00 1.25
C GLU A 78 -1.29 -10.95 0.14
N ILE A 79 -0.75 -9.78 0.47
CA ILE A 79 -0.54 -8.67 -0.48
C ILE A 79 0.31 -9.13 -1.67
N ALA A 80 1.42 -9.81 -1.40
CA ALA A 80 2.36 -10.26 -2.41
C ALA A 80 1.73 -11.30 -3.36
N LEU A 81 1.07 -12.32 -2.80
CA LEU A 81 0.42 -13.36 -3.59
C LEU A 81 -0.74 -12.81 -4.43
N TYR A 82 -1.51 -11.86 -3.87
CA TYR A 82 -2.57 -11.20 -4.62
C TYR A 82 -2.02 -10.39 -5.80
N SER A 83 -0.89 -9.72 -5.62
CA SER A 83 -0.27 -8.86 -6.63
C SER A 83 0.26 -9.63 -7.85
N LEU A 84 0.51 -10.93 -7.75
CA LEU A 84 0.89 -11.76 -8.89
C LEU A 84 -0.27 -12.08 -9.85
N GLY A 85 -1.51 -11.95 -9.39
CA GLY A 85 -2.67 -12.27 -10.21
C GLY A 85 -2.60 -13.69 -10.80
N GLN A 86 -2.72 -13.78 -12.11
CA GLN A 86 -2.65 -15.06 -12.85
C GLN A 86 -1.28 -15.76 -12.76
N TYR A 87 -0.22 -15.04 -12.43
CA TYR A 87 1.14 -15.59 -12.33
C TYR A 87 1.44 -16.21 -10.94
N LYS A 88 0.48 -16.18 -10.01
CA LYS A 88 0.65 -16.72 -8.66
C LYS A 88 1.09 -18.19 -8.64
N GLY A 89 0.58 -19.00 -9.57
CA GLY A 89 0.94 -20.41 -9.72
C GLY A 89 2.40 -20.66 -10.10
N ASN A 90 3.07 -19.66 -10.68
CA ASN A 90 4.47 -19.77 -11.09
C ASN A 90 5.46 -19.58 -9.92
N LEU A 91 4.99 -19.13 -8.75
CA LEU A 91 5.86 -18.86 -7.61
C LEU A 91 6.18 -20.14 -6.83
N GLY A 92 7.39 -20.65 -7.02
CA GLY A 92 7.90 -21.80 -6.29
C GLY A 92 8.09 -21.53 -4.80
N ALA A 93 7.99 -22.59 -3.98
CA ALA A 93 8.12 -22.46 -2.52
C ALA A 93 9.45 -21.83 -2.09
N ALA A 94 10.55 -22.18 -2.73
CA ALA A 94 11.89 -21.64 -2.45
C ALA A 94 12.03 -20.15 -2.76
N GLN A 95 11.19 -19.61 -3.64
CA GLN A 95 11.24 -18.21 -4.06
C GLN A 95 10.40 -17.29 -3.18
N ARG A 96 9.47 -17.85 -2.38
CA ARG A 96 8.47 -17.06 -1.63
C ARG A 96 9.10 -16.04 -0.69
N ALA A 97 10.10 -16.46 0.09
CA ALA A 97 10.74 -15.57 1.06
C ALA A 97 11.36 -14.34 0.38
N ARG A 98 12.12 -14.57 -0.71
CA ARG A 98 12.73 -13.51 -1.51
C ARG A 98 11.69 -12.59 -2.13
N TYR A 99 10.65 -13.18 -2.73
CA TYR A 99 9.57 -12.41 -3.37
C TYR A 99 8.81 -11.54 -2.34
N PHE A 100 8.43 -12.11 -1.19
CA PHE A 100 7.73 -11.35 -0.15
C PHE A 100 8.57 -10.20 0.40
N HIS A 101 9.85 -10.43 0.61
CA HIS A 101 10.78 -9.37 1.01
C HIS A 101 10.86 -8.27 -0.06
N GLY A 102 11.04 -8.63 -1.33
CA GLY A 102 11.06 -7.68 -2.44
C GLY A 102 9.79 -6.84 -2.54
N VAL A 103 8.61 -7.44 -2.30
CA VAL A 103 7.34 -6.71 -2.25
C VAL A 103 7.31 -5.73 -1.09
N ALA A 104 7.77 -6.12 0.10
CA ALA A 104 7.85 -5.22 1.25
C ALA A 104 8.79 -4.03 0.97
N VAL A 105 9.94 -4.27 0.34
CA VAL A 105 10.89 -3.23 -0.08
C VAL A 105 10.25 -2.30 -1.11
N PHE A 106 9.56 -2.84 -2.12
CA PHE A 106 8.86 -2.03 -3.13
C PHE A 106 7.83 -1.09 -2.49
N MET A 107 6.98 -1.62 -1.59
CA MET A 107 6.01 -0.82 -0.85
C MET A 107 6.71 0.26 -0.01
N SER A 108 7.80 -0.07 0.64
CA SER A 108 8.56 0.86 1.49
C SER A 108 9.17 2.01 0.70
N ARG A 109 9.70 1.74 -0.49
CA ARG A 109 10.19 2.78 -1.41
C ARG A 109 9.07 3.70 -1.86
N TYR A 110 7.94 3.11 -2.23
CA TYR A 110 6.77 3.89 -2.61
C TYR A 110 6.37 4.87 -1.50
N PHE A 111 6.23 4.39 -0.25
CA PHE A 111 5.86 5.25 0.87
C PHE A 111 6.95 6.29 1.20
N ALA A 112 8.22 5.95 1.09
CA ALA A 112 9.31 6.91 1.32
C ALA A 112 9.30 8.03 0.26
N ASP A 113 9.02 7.71 -1.00
CA ASP A 113 8.90 8.71 -2.06
C ASP A 113 7.66 9.60 -1.82
N GLN A 114 6.50 8.99 -1.46
CA GLN A 114 5.27 9.74 -1.17
C GLN A 114 5.40 10.64 0.06
N SER A 115 6.18 10.25 1.06
CA SER A 115 6.37 11.04 2.28
C SER A 115 7.04 12.40 2.01
N ARG A 116 7.86 12.47 0.98
CA ARG A 116 8.53 13.71 0.57
C ARG A 116 7.61 14.61 -0.25
N GLU A 117 6.73 14.02 -1.05
CA GLU A 117 5.82 14.74 -1.94
C GLU A 117 4.57 15.26 -1.21
N TYR A 118 4.08 14.45 -0.24
CA TYR A 118 2.85 14.74 0.51
C TYR A 118 3.10 14.70 2.03
N PRO A 119 3.71 15.75 2.62
CA PRO A 119 3.97 15.79 4.05
C PRO A 119 2.68 15.74 4.86
N VAL A 120 2.57 14.75 5.76
CA VAL A 120 1.42 14.53 6.63
C VAL A 120 1.57 15.34 7.92
N ALA A 121 0.55 16.14 8.22
CA ALA A 121 0.47 16.91 9.47
C ALA A 121 -0.19 16.10 10.59
N LYS A 122 -1.27 15.37 10.27
CA LYS A 122 -2.12 14.70 11.25
C LYS A 122 -2.75 13.44 10.65
N TYR A 123 -2.99 12.45 11.51
CA TYR A 123 -3.71 11.23 11.20
C TYR A 123 -4.77 10.98 12.29
N GLU A 124 -5.99 10.74 11.88
CA GLU A 124 -7.11 10.41 12.75
C GLU A 124 -7.69 9.06 12.37
N VAL A 125 -7.89 8.20 13.36
CA VAL A 125 -8.57 6.92 13.18
C VAL A 125 -10.04 7.11 13.49
N GLY A 126 -10.90 6.66 12.59
CA GLY A 126 -12.34 6.69 12.73
C GLY A 126 -12.91 5.34 13.19
N GLU A 127 -14.06 5.00 12.63
CA GLU A 127 -14.84 3.83 13.03
C GLU A 127 -14.35 2.54 12.36
N ALA A 128 -14.67 1.41 13.02
CA ALA A 128 -14.50 0.07 12.49
C ALA A 128 -15.84 -0.50 12.05
N THR A 129 -15.87 -1.18 10.91
CA THR A 129 -17.02 -1.95 10.42
C THR A 129 -16.57 -3.35 10.01
N THR A 130 -17.45 -4.34 10.19
CA THR A 130 -17.17 -5.72 9.76
C THR A 130 -17.60 -5.92 8.31
N ASP A 131 -16.76 -6.59 7.51
CA ASP A 131 -17.03 -6.98 6.13
C ASP A 131 -16.65 -8.46 5.95
N GLY A 132 -17.61 -9.35 6.10
CA GLY A 132 -17.39 -10.79 6.16
C GLY A 132 -16.49 -11.16 7.34
N ASN A 133 -15.33 -11.74 7.03
CA ASN A 133 -14.30 -12.10 8.01
C ASN A 133 -13.26 -10.99 8.25
N ASP A 134 -13.35 -9.89 7.50
CA ASP A 134 -12.43 -8.79 7.57
C ASP A 134 -13.03 -7.64 8.38
N VAL A 135 -12.18 -6.74 8.83
CA VAL A 135 -12.58 -5.50 9.50
C VAL A 135 -12.08 -4.32 8.68
N LEU A 136 -12.98 -3.40 8.39
CA LEU A 136 -12.66 -2.14 7.73
C LEU A 136 -12.55 -1.04 8.78
N VAL A 137 -11.43 -0.34 8.82
CA VAL A 137 -11.23 0.81 9.70
C VAL A 137 -11.04 2.06 8.85
N SER A 138 -11.86 3.07 9.12
CA SER A 138 -11.73 4.37 8.47
C SER A 138 -10.62 5.20 9.11
N SER A 139 -9.98 6.07 8.34
CA SER A 139 -9.08 7.09 8.86
C SER A 139 -9.10 8.33 7.98
N ARG A 140 -8.69 9.46 8.54
CA ARG A 140 -8.50 10.71 7.83
C ARG A 140 -7.07 11.18 7.96
N ILE A 141 -6.47 11.51 6.83
CA ILE A 141 -5.11 12.01 6.73
C ILE A 141 -5.19 13.50 6.38
N TYR A 142 -4.46 14.32 7.11
CA TYR A 142 -4.34 15.75 6.89
C TYR A 142 -2.93 16.07 6.44
N LEU A 143 -2.79 16.71 5.30
CA LEU A 143 -1.51 17.16 4.76
C LEU A 143 -1.12 18.54 5.32
N MET A 144 0.17 18.82 5.33
CA MET A 144 0.67 20.14 5.69
C MET A 144 0.23 21.24 4.72
N SER A 145 -0.19 20.88 3.50
CA SER A 145 -0.80 21.78 2.53
C SER A 145 -2.23 22.24 2.89
N GLY A 146 -2.81 21.70 3.98
CA GLY A 146 -4.21 21.92 4.38
C GLY A 146 -5.22 20.98 3.72
N GLN A 147 -4.82 20.19 2.74
CA GLN A 147 -5.68 19.17 2.13
C GLN A 147 -5.87 17.98 3.07
N SER A 148 -6.98 17.26 2.91
CA SER A 148 -7.22 16.02 3.64
C SER A 148 -7.90 14.98 2.75
N TYR A 149 -7.68 13.71 3.04
CA TYR A 149 -8.33 12.60 2.35
C TYR A 149 -8.61 11.43 3.29
N ASN A 150 -9.59 10.63 2.90
CA ASN A 150 -9.98 9.45 3.66
C ASN A 150 -9.23 8.21 3.17
N VAL A 151 -8.88 7.35 4.12
CA VAL A 151 -8.32 6.02 3.85
C VAL A 151 -9.17 4.99 4.59
N THR A 152 -9.54 3.92 3.90
CA THR A 152 -10.16 2.75 4.50
C THR A 152 -9.17 1.61 4.51
N TRP A 153 -8.86 1.10 5.69
CA TRP A 153 -7.93 0.00 5.91
C TRP A 153 -8.69 -1.31 6.01
N ARG A 154 -8.33 -2.29 5.21
CA ARG A 154 -8.83 -3.66 5.33
C ARG A 154 -7.89 -4.46 6.23
N LEU A 155 -8.42 -4.94 7.33
CA LEU A 155 -7.70 -5.72 8.32
C LEU A 155 -8.17 -7.16 8.29
N VAL A 156 -7.22 -8.07 8.36
CA VAL A 156 -7.42 -9.52 8.49
C VAL A 156 -6.88 -10.00 9.83
N TRP A 157 -7.49 -11.05 10.39
CA TRP A 157 -7.01 -11.67 11.61
C TRP A 157 -6.01 -12.78 11.29
N ARG A 158 -4.77 -12.64 11.77
CA ARG A 158 -3.68 -13.59 11.55
C ARG A 158 -2.88 -13.79 12.82
N ASN A 159 -2.61 -15.04 13.18
CA ASN A 159 -1.73 -15.38 14.31
C ASN A 159 -2.04 -14.57 15.59
N LYS A 160 -3.32 -14.51 15.96
CA LYS A 160 -3.83 -13.80 17.15
C LYS A 160 -3.61 -12.28 17.11
N SER A 161 -3.48 -11.67 15.93
CA SER A 161 -3.39 -10.22 15.77
C SER A 161 -4.03 -9.75 14.47
N TYR A 162 -4.40 -8.47 14.41
CA TYR A 162 -4.77 -7.84 13.14
C TYR A 162 -3.53 -7.64 12.26
N LYS A 163 -3.73 -7.74 10.95
CA LYS A 163 -2.76 -7.36 9.92
C LYS A 163 -3.47 -6.52 8.86
N VAL A 164 -2.77 -5.53 8.33
CA VAL A 164 -3.26 -4.71 7.21
C VAL A 164 -3.09 -5.50 5.92
N ALA A 165 -4.18 -5.77 5.23
CA ALA A 165 -4.17 -6.50 3.95
C ALA A 165 -4.45 -5.59 2.74
N ASP A 166 -5.06 -4.42 2.95
CA ASP A 166 -5.25 -3.39 1.91
C ASP A 166 -5.46 -2.01 2.53
N ALA A 167 -5.21 -0.99 1.74
CA ALA A 167 -5.60 0.39 2.01
C ALA A 167 -6.31 0.96 0.78
N LYS A 168 -7.53 1.47 0.96
CA LYS A 168 -8.24 2.22 -0.09
C LYS A 168 -8.03 3.71 0.14
N VAL A 169 -7.32 4.36 -0.77
CA VAL A 169 -7.08 5.80 -0.74
C VAL A 169 -7.97 6.45 -1.80
N LEU A 170 -8.82 7.40 -1.39
CA LEU A 170 -9.80 8.01 -2.29
C LEU A 170 -10.67 6.98 -3.04
N GLY A 171 -10.95 5.84 -2.42
CA GLY A 171 -11.73 4.74 -3.02
C GLY A 171 -10.92 3.74 -3.85
N PHE A 172 -9.65 4.02 -4.16
CA PHE A 172 -8.79 3.13 -4.94
C PHE A 172 -8.00 2.18 -4.03
N SER A 173 -8.16 0.87 -4.24
CA SER A 173 -7.41 -0.16 -3.50
C SER A 173 -5.95 -0.19 -3.95
N MET A 174 -5.04 -0.11 -2.99
CA MET A 174 -3.60 -0.11 -3.24
C MET A 174 -3.11 -1.47 -3.74
N ILE A 175 -3.67 -2.59 -3.24
CA ILE A 175 -3.26 -3.91 -3.72
C ILE A 175 -3.74 -4.19 -5.16
N TYR A 176 -4.89 -3.63 -5.57
CA TYR A 176 -5.33 -3.71 -6.97
C TYR A 176 -4.40 -2.93 -7.89
N MET A 177 -4.00 -1.73 -7.49
CA MET A 177 -3.04 -0.94 -8.26
C MET A 177 -1.69 -1.66 -8.37
N GLN A 178 -1.18 -2.21 -7.27
CA GLN A 178 0.06 -2.98 -7.24
C GLN A 178 -0.04 -4.22 -8.14
N ARG A 179 -1.17 -4.94 -8.08
CA ARG A 179 -1.43 -6.07 -8.98
C ARG A 179 -1.37 -5.65 -10.45
N GLY A 180 -1.99 -4.53 -10.80
CA GLY A 180 -1.93 -3.98 -12.17
C GLY A 180 -0.50 -3.75 -12.65
N ILE A 181 0.36 -3.17 -11.79
CA ILE A 181 1.77 -2.93 -12.08
C ILE A 181 2.52 -4.25 -12.30
N PHE A 182 2.40 -5.19 -11.36
CA PHE A 182 3.15 -6.45 -11.42
C PHE A 182 2.72 -7.33 -12.58
N THR A 183 1.41 -7.46 -12.82
CA THR A 183 0.91 -8.25 -13.94
C THR A 183 1.26 -7.63 -15.30
N SER A 184 1.24 -6.29 -15.41
CA SER A 184 1.72 -5.59 -16.60
C SER A 184 3.22 -5.78 -16.82
N TYR A 185 4.03 -5.75 -15.76
CA TYR A 185 5.46 -6.02 -15.84
C TYR A 185 5.74 -7.44 -16.32
N LEU A 186 5.04 -8.44 -15.74
CA LEU A 186 5.19 -9.85 -16.04
C LEU A 186 4.71 -10.20 -17.46
N SER A 187 3.60 -9.60 -17.91
CA SER A 187 3.08 -9.86 -19.27
C SER A 187 4.09 -9.51 -20.35
N LYS A 188 4.85 -8.42 -20.17
CA LYS A 188 5.91 -7.99 -21.08
C LYS A 188 7.18 -8.87 -21.02
N ARG A 189 7.27 -9.77 -20.03
CA ARG A 189 8.42 -10.64 -19.76
C ARG A 189 8.06 -12.13 -19.73
N LYS A 190 7.00 -12.52 -20.42
CA LYS A 190 6.54 -13.92 -20.52
C LYS A 190 6.29 -14.59 -19.17
N GLY A 191 5.93 -13.78 -18.14
CA GLY A 191 5.67 -14.28 -16.79
C GLY A 191 6.91 -14.60 -15.96
N ASP A 192 8.09 -14.08 -16.34
CA ASP A 192 9.36 -14.35 -15.64
C ASP A 192 9.39 -13.66 -14.26
N LEU A 193 9.15 -14.47 -13.22
CA LEU A 193 9.16 -14.00 -11.82
C LEU A 193 10.55 -13.60 -11.33
N LEU A 194 11.63 -14.19 -11.89
CA LEU A 194 12.98 -13.83 -11.46
C LEU A 194 13.31 -12.39 -11.85
N GLN A 195 12.90 -11.98 -13.06
CA GLN A 195 13.03 -10.59 -13.49
C GLN A 195 12.21 -9.64 -12.60
N LEU A 196 10.99 -10.04 -12.19
CA LEU A 196 10.21 -9.24 -11.27
C LEU A 196 10.92 -9.10 -9.92
N MET A 197 11.39 -10.21 -9.33
CA MET A 197 12.11 -10.17 -8.04
C MET A 197 13.34 -9.28 -8.10
N ASN A 198 14.15 -9.38 -9.17
CA ASN A 198 15.31 -8.50 -9.35
C ASN A 198 14.90 -7.02 -9.43
N ALA A 199 13.79 -6.71 -10.10
CA ALA A 199 13.28 -5.34 -10.21
C ALA A 199 12.70 -4.80 -8.90
N LEU A 200 12.23 -5.66 -8.00
CA LEU A 200 11.74 -5.27 -6.67
C LEU A 200 12.88 -4.96 -5.70
N GLU A 201 14.05 -5.56 -5.88
CA GLU A 201 15.23 -5.38 -5.03
C GLU A 201 16.09 -4.18 -5.44
N GLY A 202 16.16 -3.84 -6.73
CA GLY A 202 16.88 -2.69 -7.31
C GLY A 202 16.13 -1.39 -7.16
#